data_7b66d13d5c813c81e57871e03b892afc
#
_entry.id   7b66d13d5c813c81e57871e03b892afc
#
_cell.length_a   1.000
_cell.length_b   1.000
_cell.length_c   1.000
_cell.angle_alpha   90.00
_cell.angle_beta   90.00
_cell.angle_gamma   90.00
#
_symmetry.space_group_name_H-M   'P 1'
#
loop_
_entity.id
_entity.type
_entity.pdbx_description
1 polymer ?
#
loop_
_entity_poly.entity_id
_entity_poly.type
_entity_poly.pdbx_seq_one_letter_code
_entity_poly.pdbx_strand_id
1 'polypeptide(L)'
;MKNKITIGIVGGGVAGLVFANFLKDSSRFKIKIFEKKEFTNKPATGIQISNNARRILNKINFNQIDTGQFSEVHKVNIFQYENKNKIAELNINYFNNDKEEYVSLDRNLLITFLLSELKKKIEVYHEEVISIQNNTIHCSNKLDEKFDVIIVADGIFSRFANKAWENSLKKINALAYRGVIRGYDSGTTKNVDLFLGNNRHFVFYPINKSGDFSFTSIFASNSNSLSSDYSSASSSEELLGISSNANDEIKKIISSASNVYKWPIYHRPTINFGQDQVFIIGDASHAMPPFHAQGAAQAIEDSFCLAQMFEKNILNISHFKSIRTSRVEMISSKSYRNLFIYHLSNSFLKKVRNILIKIICKYPLISKFYFGKIYNYKFKN
;
A
#
# COMPACT_ATOMS: atom_id res chain seq x y z
N MET A 1 -5.21 40.87 -3.44
CA MET A 1 -5.49 39.42 -3.39
C MET A 1 -4.41 38.81 -2.46
N LYS A 2 -4.80 37.98 -1.48
CA LYS A 2 -3.78 37.28 -0.68
C LYS A 2 -3.02 36.33 -1.62
N ASN A 3 -1.68 36.35 -1.60
CA ASN A 3 -0.87 35.43 -2.39
C ASN A 3 -1.23 33.98 -2.01
N LYS A 4 -1.41 33.12 -3.02
CA LYS A 4 -1.65 31.70 -2.79
C LYS A 4 -0.37 31.05 -2.26
N ILE A 5 -0.53 30.12 -1.32
CA ILE A 5 0.57 29.26 -0.87
C ILE A 5 0.91 28.28 -1.99
N THR A 6 2.18 28.27 -2.41
CA THR A 6 2.67 27.37 -3.45
C THR A 6 3.13 26.03 -2.85
N ILE A 7 2.66 24.92 -3.41
CA ILE A 7 2.99 23.57 -2.93
C ILE A 7 3.59 22.76 -4.08
N GLY A 8 4.82 22.27 -3.88
CA GLY A 8 5.48 21.31 -4.75
C GLY A 8 5.31 19.89 -4.21
N ILE A 9 4.76 18.97 -5.00
CA ILE A 9 4.61 17.55 -4.63
C ILE A 9 5.58 16.74 -5.45
N VAL A 10 6.50 16.04 -4.78
CA VAL A 10 7.46 15.13 -5.40
C VAL A 10 6.92 13.69 -5.30
N GLY A 11 6.48 13.15 -6.43
CA GLY A 11 5.90 11.82 -6.56
C GLY A 11 4.37 11.82 -6.80
N GLY A 12 3.97 11.33 -7.97
CA GLY A 12 2.59 11.12 -8.40
C GLY A 12 2.04 9.74 -8.03
N GLY A 13 2.47 9.18 -6.91
CA GLY A 13 1.91 7.95 -6.34
C GLY A 13 0.61 8.17 -5.58
N VAL A 14 0.11 7.12 -4.89
CA VAL A 14 -1.13 7.19 -4.10
C VAL A 14 -1.09 8.35 -3.10
N ALA A 15 0.01 8.52 -2.35
CA ALA A 15 0.12 9.58 -1.36
C ALA A 15 0.01 10.98 -1.98
N GLY A 16 0.85 11.30 -2.99
CA GLY A 16 0.86 12.61 -3.61
C GLY A 16 -0.46 12.97 -4.30
N LEU A 17 -1.04 12.02 -5.04
CA LEU A 17 -2.32 12.23 -5.72
C LEU A 17 -3.49 12.39 -4.76
N VAL A 18 -3.54 11.63 -3.66
CA VAL A 18 -4.60 11.78 -2.64
C VAL A 18 -4.49 13.14 -1.95
N PHE A 19 -3.28 13.56 -1.56
CA PHE A 19 -3.06 14.87 -0.96
C PHE A 19 -3.52 16.00 -1.90
N ALA A 20 -3.11 15.94 -3.17
CA ALA A 20 -3.49 16.92 -4.18
C ALA A 20 -5.02 16.99 -4.38
N ASN A 21 -5.68 15.82 -4.39
CA ASN A 21 -7.14 15.75 -4.55
C ASN A 21 -7.91 16.42 -3.42
N PHE A 22 -7.42 16.36 -2.19
CA PHE A 22 -8.07 17.05 -1.05
C PHE A 22 -7.96 18.57 -1.12
N LEU A 23 -6.95 19.11 -1.82
CA LEU A 23 -6.71 20.55 -1.89
C LEU A 23 -7.01 21.17 -3.26
N LYS A 24 -7.38 20.37 -4.28
CA LYS A 24 -7.56 20.81 -5.68
C LYS A 24 -8.57 21.94 -5.88
N ASP A 25 -9.55 22.05 -4.99
CA ASP A 25 -10.63 23.03 -5.07
C ASP A 25 -10.40 24.23 -4.16
N SER A 26 -9.33 24.23 -3.38
CA SER A 26 -9.00 25.32 -2.48
C SER A 26 -8.41 26.51 -3.23
N SER A 27 -9.00 27.69 -3.07
CA SER A 27 -8.49 28.93 -3.66
C SER A 27 -7.19 29.42 -3.01
N ARG A 28 -6.79 28.83 -1.89
CA ARG A 28 -5.64 29.23 -1.08
C ARG A 28 -4.32 28.64 -1.55
N PHE A 29 -4.37 27.54 -2.32
CA PHE A 29 -3.17 26.81 -2.72
C PHE A 29 -2.99 26.84 -4.23
N LYS A 30 -1.70 26.86 -4.65
CA LYS A 30 -1.28 26.56 -6.02
C LYS A 30 -0.38 25.34 -5.95
N ILE A 31 -0.80 24.24 -6.57
CA ILE A 31 -0.17 22.91 -6.43
C ILE A 31 0.43 22.51 -7.76
N LYS A 32 1.65 21.96 -7.72
CA LYS A 32 2.33 21.29 -8.83
C LYS A 32 2.80 19.91 -8.39
N ILE A 33 2.68 18.92 -9.25
CA ILE A 33 3.12 17.54 -9.02
C ILE A 33 4.27 17.23 -9.98
N PHE A 34 5.36 16.66 -9.46
CA PHE A 34 6.50 16.17 -10.23
C PHE A 34 6.56 14.65 -10.12
N GLU A 35 6.40 13.94 -11.24
CA GLU A 35 6.47 12.47 -11.30
C GLU A 35 7.42 12.06 -12.42
N LYS A 36 8.45 11.29 -12.09
CA LYS A 36 9.50 10.89 -13.02
C LYS A 36 9.07 9.87 -14.09
N LYS A 37 8.00 9.10 -13.82
CA LYS A 37 7.54 8.02 -14.69
C LYS A 37 6.14 8.34 -15.21
N GLU A 38 5.91 8.02 -16.46
CA GLU A 38 4.56 7.98 -16.98
C GLU A 38 3.68 7.02 -16.18
N PHE A 39 2.41 7.37 -16.00
CA PHE A 39 1.49 6.58 -15.20
C PHE A 39 1.08 5.26 -15.84
N THR A 40 1.17 5.18 -17.18
CA THR A 40 0.65 4.09 -18.01
C THR A 40 1.53 2.84 -18.07
N ASN A 41 2.83 2.93 -17.72
CA ASN A 41 3.81 1.86 -17.94
C ASN A 41 4.16 1.05 -16.69
N LYS A 42 3.25 0.96 -15.71
CA LYS A 42 3.51 0.17 -14.49
C LYS A 42 2.91 -1.24 -14.61
N PRO A 43 3.63 -2.29 -14.15
CA PRO A 43 3.07 -3.63 -14.12
C PRO A 43 1.72 -3.66 -13.42
N ALA A 44 0.75 -4.37 -14.00
CA ALA A 44 -0.54 -4.58 -13.37
C ALA A 44 -0.34 -5.33 -12.05
N THR A 45 -0.90 -4.80 -10.98
CA THR A 45 -0.88 -5.42 -9.65
C THR A 45 -2.17 -5.11 -8.92
N GLY A 46 -2.66 -6.07 -8.14
CA GLY A 46 -3.78 -5.80 -7.24
C GLY A 46 -3.36 -4.92 -6.05
N ILE A 47 -4.31 -4.16 -5.57
CA ILE A 47 -4.21 -3.40 -4.32
C ILE A 47 -5.47 -3.63 -3.49
N GLN A 48 -5.30 -3.67 -2.18
CA GLN A 48 -6.39 -3.81 -1.24
C GLN A 48 -6.59 -2.48 -0.50
N ILE A 49 -7.82 -2.00 -0.45
CA ILE A 49 -8.23 -0.75 0.19
C ILE A 49 -9.16 -1.10 1.35
N SER A 50 -8.62 -1.07 2.54
CA SER A 50 -9.36 -1.36 3.75
C SER A 50 -10.28 -0.21 4.18
N ASN A 51 -11.22 -0.48 5.07
CA ASN A 51 -12.28 0.42 5.50
C ASN A 51 -11.80 1.82 5.91
N ASN A 52 -10.69 1.91 6.66
CA ASN A 52 -10.08 3.19 7.05
C ASN A 52 -9.69 4.04 5.85
N ALA A 53 -9.08 3.43 4.83
CA ALA A 53 -8.68 4.12 3.60
C ALA A 53 -9.87 4.39 2.67
N ARG A 54 -10.79 3.43 2.53
CA ARG A 54 -12.03 3.58 1.73
C ARG A 54 -12.83 4.79 2.17
N ARG A 55 -13.03 4.95 3.47
CA ARG A 55 -13.73 6.10 4.06
C ARG A 55 -13.13 7.44 3.65
N ILE A 56 -11.81 7.51 3.57
CA ILE A 56 -11.11 8.72 3.14
C ILE A 56 -11.27 8.94 1.64
N LEU A 57 -11.06 7.90 0.84
CA LEU A 57 -11.20 7.99 -0.62
C LEU A 57 -12.63 8.35 -1.06
N ASN A 58 -13.65 7.90 -0.34
CA ASN A 58 -15.04 8.29 -0.63
C ASN A 58 -15.28 9.80 -0.51
N LYS A 59 -14.48 10.53 0.27
CA LYS A 59 -14.53 12.00 0.34
C LYS A 59 -14.03 12.70 -0.94
N ILE A 60 -13.37 11.96 -1.82
CA ILE A 60 -12.92 12.40 -3.14
C ILE A 60 -13.58 11.56 -4.25
N ASN A 61 -14.83 11.17 -4.05
CA ASN A 61 -15.72 10.51 -5.02
C ASN A 61 -15.38 9.05 -5.37
N PHE A 62 -14.55 8.35 -4.59
CA PHE A 62 -14.21 6.96 -4.89
C PHE A 62 -15.44 6.03 -4.92
N ASN A 63 -16.51 6.38 -4.21
CA ASN A 63 -17.78 5.67 -4.24
C ASN A 63 -18.55 5.82 -5.58
N GLN A 64 -18.10 6.66 -6.51
CA GLN A 64 -18.65 6.82 -7.86
C GLN A 64 -17.99 5.90 -8.90
N ILE A 65 -16.91 5.21 -8.54
CA ILE A 65 -16.32 4.19 -9.42
C ILE A 65 -17.35 3.08 -9.66
N ASP A 66 -17.46 2.65 -10.92
CA ASP A 66 -18.30 1.52 -11.27
C ASP A 66 -17.96 0.29 -10.42
N THR A 67 -19.00 -0.26 -9.79
CA THR A 67 -18.86 -1.42 -8.89
C THR A 67 -18.37 -2.69 -9.57
N GLY A 68 -18.40 -2.76 -10.91
CA GLY A 68 -17.81 -3.84 -11.68
C GLY A 68 -16.29 -3.82 -11.69
N GLN A 69 -15.67 -2.66 -11.47
CA GLN A 69 -14.23 -2.45 -11.58
C GLN A 69 -13.45 -2.78 -10.29
N PHE A 70 -14.10 -3.14 -9.20
CA PHE A 70 -13.48 -3.61 -7.97
C PHE A 70 -14.26 -4.79 -7.38
N SER A 71 -13.66 -5.50 -6.45
CA SER A 71 -14.30 -6.56 -5.69
C SER A 71 -14.41 -6.19 -4.23
N GLU A 72 -15.59 -6.40 -3.65
CA GLU A 72 -15.82 -6.26 -2.21
C GLU A 72 -15.25 -7.48 -1.47
N VAL A 73 -14.54 -7.21 -0.38
CA VAL A 73 -13.94 -8.26 0.46
C VAL A 73 -14.81 -8.46 1.69
N HIS A 74 -15.45 -9.61 1.79
CA HIS A 74 -16.28 -9.97 2.94
C HIS A 74 -15.54 -10.85 3.94
N LYS A 75 -14.56 -11.62 3.48
CA LYS A 75 -13.83 -12.58 4.29
C LYS A 75 -12.37 -12.67 3.87
N VAL A 76 -11.51 -13.05 4.84
CA VAL A 76 -10.17 -13.55 4.57
C VAL A 76 -10.16 -15.01 5.01
N ASN A 77 -10.07 -15.93 4.06
CA ASN A 77 -9.87 -17.34 4.34
C ASN A 77 -8.39 -17.61 4.58
N ILE A 78 -8.08 -18.39 5.60
CA ILE A 78 -6.70 -18.73 5.96
C ILE A 78 -6.53 -20.23 5.85
N PHE A 79 -5.57 -20.64 5.02
CA PHE A 79 -5.31 -22.04 4.69
C PHE A 79 -3.86 -22.44 4.98
N GLN A 80 -3.60 -23.72 5.05
CA GLN A 80 -2.25 -24.27 4.96
C GLN A 80 -1.80 -24.27 3.48
N TYR A 81 -0.55 -23.89 3.26
CA TYR A 81 0.04 -23.74 1.92
C TYR A 81 0.15 -25.07 1.16
N GLU A 82 0.51 -26.15 1.87
CA GLU A 82 0.86 -27.43 1.29
C GLU A 82 -0.37 -28.29 0.90
N ASN A 83 -1.49 -28.16 1.62
CA ASN A 83 -2.62 -29.08 1.47
C ASN A 83 -4.00 -28.40 1.44
N LYS A 84 -4.03 -27.07 1.46
CA LYS A 84 -5.27 -26.26 1.47
C LYS A 84 -6.19 -26.54 2.68
N ASN A 85 -5.72 -27.16 3.75
CA ASN A 85 -6.54 -27.33 4.94
C ASN A 85 -6.87 -25.96 5.56
N LYS A 86 -8.16 -25.70 5.78
CA LYS A 86 -8.63 -24.43 6.34
C LYS A 86 -8.18 -24.29 7.80
N ILE A 87 -7.47 -23.22 8.09
CA ILE A 87 -7.05 -22.85 9.46
C ILE A 87 -8.13 -22.02 10.12
N ALA A 88 -8.60 -20.94 9.44
CA ALA A 88 -9.58 -20.01 9.98
C ALA A 88 -10.25 -19.21 8.86
N GLU A 89 -11.25 -18.42 9.25
CA GLU A 89 -11.92 -17.44 8.42
C GLU A 89 -12.11 -16.16 9.22
N LEU A 90 -11.53 -15.06 8.76
CA LEU A 90 -11.75 -13.74 9.33
C LEU A 90 -12.94 -13.09 8.60
N ASN A 91 -14.00 -12.81 9.33
CA ASN A 91 -15.15 -12.12 8.78
C ASN A 91 -14.89 -10.60 8.77
N ILE A 92 -14.68 -10.04 7.58
CA ILE A 92 -14.43 -8.61 7.36
C ILE A 92 -15.71 -7.78 7.55
N ASN A 93 -16.88 -8.37 7.39
CA ASN A 93 -18.15 -7.66 7.60
C ASN A 93 -18.32 -7.11 9.02
N TYR A 94 -17.54 -7.59 10.01
CA TYR A 94 -17.49 -6.96 11.33
C TYR A 94 -16.97 -5.51 11.31
N PHE A 95 -16.30 -5.12 10.23
CA PHE A 95 -15.67 -3.81 10.05
C PHE A 95 -16.27 -3.05 8.87
N ASN A 96 -17.02 -3.71 7.98
CA ASN A 96 -17.71 -3.08 6.87
C ASN A 96 -18.93 -2.31 7.39
N ASN A 97 -19.09 -1.08 6.88
CA ASN A 97 -20.29 -0.28 7.01
C ASN A 97 -20.77 0.06 5.61
N ASP A 98 -22.04 0.45 5.48
CA ASP A 98 -22.57 0.89 4.19
C ASP A 98 -21.67 1.94 3.52
N LYS A 99 -21.25 1.69 2.29
CA LYS A 99 -20.36 2.52 1.48
C LYS A 99 -18.89 2.62 1.94
N GLU A 100 -18.50 1.90 2.99
CA GLU A 100 -17.11 1.89 3.50
C GLU A 100 -16.53 0.46 3.55
N GLU A 101 -16.94 -0.40 2.61
CA GLU A 101 -16.50 -1.79 2.56
C GLU A 101 -15.00 -1.87 2.21
N TYR A 102 -14.37 -2.92 2.71
CA TYR A 102 -13.06 -3.33 2.28
C TYR A 102 -13.13 -3.79 0.82
N VAL A 103 -12.30 -3.25 -0.06
CA VAL A 103 -12.28 -3.61 -1.48
C VAL A 103 -10.89 -3.96 -1.98
N SER A 104 -10.85 -4.71 -3.06
CA SER A 104 -9.64 -4.97 -3.83
C SER A 104 -9.86 -4.61 -5.29
N LEU A 105 -8.83 -4.04 -5.93
CA LEU A 105 -8.91 -3.54 -7.30
C LEU A 105 -7.54 -3.55 -7.98
N ASP A 106 -7.49 -3.29 -9.27
CA ASP A 106 -6.24 -3.02 -9.98
C ASP A 106 -5.63 -1.70 -9.49
N ARG A 107 -4.35 -1.71 -9.14
CA ARG A 107 -3.64 -0.51 -8.67
C ARG A 107 -3.63 0.61 -9.72
N ASN A 108 -3.56 0.27 -11.00
CA ASN A 108 -3.59 1.25 -12.07
C ASN A 108 -4.95 1.94 -12.16
N LEU A 109 -6.04 1.21 -11.89
CA LEU A 109 -7.38 1.81 -11.78
C LEU A 109 -7.43 2.89 -10.69
N LEU A 110 -6.88 2.61 -9.50
CA LEU A 110 -6.81 3.60 -8.43
C LEU A 110 -6.04 4.85 -8.84
N ILE A 111 -4.89 4.70 -9.50
CA ILE A 111 -4.08 5.83 -9.99
C ILE A 111 -4.83 6.62 -11.05
N THR A 112 -5.45 5.94 -12.03
CA THR A 112 -6.25 6.58 -13.09
C THR A 112 -7.43 7.36 -12.50
N PHE A 113 -8.14 6.78 -11.54
CA PHE A 113 -9.19 7.47 -10.80
C PHE A 113 -8.67 8.74 -10.11
N LEU A 114 -7.58 8.63 -9.34
CA LEU A 114 -7.02 9.78 -8.63
C LEU A 114 -6.57 10.90 -9.60
N LEU A 115 -6.03 10.55 -10.75
CA LEU A 115 -5.66 11.51 -11.80
C LEU A 115 -6.89 12.16 -12.43
N SER A 116 -7.93 11.38 -12.75
CA SER A 116 -9.16 11.90 -13.35
C SER A 116 -9.87 12.89 -12.42
N GLU A 117 -9.83 12.64 -11.10
CA GLU A 117 -10.42 13.52 -10.10
C GLU A 117 -9.69 14.85 -9.96
N LEU A 118 -8.42 14.96 -10.34
CA LEU A 118 -7.72 16.26 -10.41
C LEU A 118 -8.32 17.20 -11.45
N LYS A 119 -9.04 16.68 -12.47
CA LYS A 119 -9.82 17.43 -13.47
C LYS A 119 -9.03 18.58 -14.11
N LYS A 120 -7.75 18.36 -14.38
CA LYS A 120 -6.81 19.36 -14.91
C LYS A 120 -6.65 20.64 -14.06
N LYS A 121 -7.08 20.62 -12.79
CA LYS A 121 -6.92 21.75 -11.86
C LYS A 121 -5.51 21.87 -11.29
N ILE A 122 -4.73 20.82 -11.40
CA ILE A 122 -3.37 20.72 -10.87
C ILE A 122 -2.46 20.29 -12.02
N GLU A 123 -1.36 21.00 -12.18
CA GLU A 123 -0.34 20.70 -13.19
C GLU A 123 0.50 19.51 -12.75
N VAL A 124 0.65 18.53 -13.64
CA VAL A 124 1.52 17.36 -13.44
C VAL A 124 2.67 17.43 -14.43
N TYR A 125 3.88 17.51 -13.91
CA TYR A 125 5.13 17.54 -14.68
C TYR A 125 5.75 16.16 -14.70
N HIS A 126 6.00 15.61 -15.89
CA HIS A 126 6.72 14.35 -16.06
C HIS A 126 8.23 14.57 -15.99
N GLU A 127 8.72 14.91 -14.78
CA GLU A 127 10.10 15.28 -14.54
C GLU A 127 10.66 14.59 -13.30
N GLU A 128 11.94 14.21 -13.37
CA GLU A 128 12.66 13.67 -12.21
C GLU A 128 13.19 14.83 -11.35
N VAL A 129 12.76 14.87 -10.10
CA VAL A 129 13.37 15.78 -9.10
C VAL A 129 14.69 15.18 -8.63
N ILE A 130 15.77 15.93 -8.81
CA ILE A 130 17.14 15.52 -8.45
C ILE A 130 17.58 16.02 -7.08
N SER A 131 17.14 17.22 -6.68
CA SER A 131 17.43 17.77 -5.35
C SER A 131 16.35 18.73 -4.86
N ILE A 132 16.31 18.92 -3.54
CA ILE A 132 15.53 19.94 -2.85
C ILE A 132 16.49 20.74 -1.98
N GLN A 133 16.57 22.04 -2.19
CA GLN A 133 17.44 22.95 -1.43
C GLN A 133 16.74 24.28 -1.21
N ASN A 134 16.71 24.79 0.02
CA ASN A 134 16.10 26.07 0.36
C ASN A 134 14.67 26.24 -0.19
N ASN A 135 13.85 25.18 -0.07
CA ASN A 135 12.49 25.09 -0.60
C ASN A 135 12.41 25.22 -2.15
N THR A 136 13.51 25.00 -2.86
CA THR A 136 13.55 24.94 -4.32
C THR A 136 13.64 23.49 -4.76
N ILE A 137 12.75 23.07 -5.65
CA ILE A 137 12.80 21.79 -6.35
C ILE A 137 13.66 21.99 -7.61
N HIS A 138 14.68 21.14 -7.74
CA HIS A 138 15.57 21.09 -8.92
C HIS A 138 15.28 19.82 -9.71
N CYS A 139 14.91 19.98 -10.99
CA CYS A 139 14.58 18.87 -11.90
C CYS A 139 15.73 18.53 -12.84
N SER A 140 15.69 17.34 -13.43
CA SER A 140 16.71 16.85 -14.37
C SER A 140 16.83 17.70 -15.65
N ASN A 141 15.74 18.33 -16.09
CA ASN A 141 15.68 19.24 -17.24
C ASN A 141 16.13 20.68 -16.94
N LYS A 142 16.74 20.93 -15.77
CA LYS A 142 17.14 22.26 -15.28
C LYS A 142 15.97 23.19 -14.94
N LEU A 143 14.76 22.67 -14.79
CA LEU A 143 13.66 23.41 -14.21
C LEU A 143 13.89 23.54 -12.71
N ASP A 144 14.04 24.77 -12.23
CA ASP A 144 14.19 25.10 -10.82
C ASP A 144 12.99 25.94 -10.39
N GLU A 145 12.27 25.49 -9.37
CA GLU A 145 11.10 26.20 -8.88
C GLU A 145 11.03 26.20 -7.36
N LYS A 146 10.81 27.40 -6.80
CA LYS A 146 10.68 27.61 -5.35
C LYS A 146 9.23 27.48 -4.91
N PHE A 147 9.03 26.82 -3.77
CA PHE A 147 7.72 26.60 -3.16
C PHE A 147 7.70 27.07 -1.70
N ASP A 148 6.52 27.46 -1.22
CA ASP A 148 6.35 27.77 0.21
C ASP A 148 6.38 26.46 1.02
N VAL A 149 5.88 25.35 0.45
CA VAL A 149 5.86 24.03 1.09
C VAL A 149 6.18 22.95 0.04
N ILE A 150 6.93 21.93 0.45
CA ILE A 150 7.21 20.75 -0.39
C ILE A 150 6.69 19.49 0.30
N ILE A 151 6.00 18.64 -0.48
CA ILE A 151 5.52 17.32 -0.05
C ILE A 151 6.32 16.26 -0.78
N VAL A 152 7.10 15.47 -0.05
CA VAL A 152 7.85 14.33 -0.58
C VAL A 152 6.99 13.07 -0.44
N ALA A 153 6.59 12.51 -1.57
CA ALA A 153 5.75 11.33 -1.72
C ALA A 153 6.29 10.37 -2.80
N ASP A 154 7.61 10.36 -2.99
CA ASP A 154 8.35 9.67 -4.07
C ASP A 154 8.59 8.17 -3.79
N GLY A 155 7.97 7.65 -2.72
CA GLY A 155 7.91 6.23 -2.42
C GLY A 155 9.14 5.70 -1.66
N ILE A 156 9.25 4.36 -1.65
CA ILE A 156 10.16 3.63 -0.76
C ILE A 156 11.65 3.98 -0.98
N PHE A 157 12.04 4.31 -2.21
CA PHE A 157 13.41 4.71 -2.57
C PHE A 157 13.61 6.23 -2.59
N SER A 158 12.82 6.94 -1.80
CA SER A 158 12.97 8.39 -1.64
C SER A 158 14.43 8.79 -1.40
N ARG A 159 14.97 9.60 -2.31
CA ARG A 159 16.32 10.16 -2.15
C ARG A 159 16.35 11.24 -1.08
N PHE A 160 15.24 11.93 -0.88
CA PHE A 160 15.13 13.05 0.04
C PHE A 160 14.95 12.58 1.48
N ALA A 161 14.23 11.48 1.68
CA ALA A 161 14.14 10.82 2.97
C ALA A 161 15.48 10.22 3.43
N ASN A 162 16.31 9.72 2.48
CA ASN A 162 17.59 9.08 2.77
C ASN A 162 18.69 10.08 3.08
N LYS A 163 18.71 11.26 2.45
CA LYS A 163 19.79 12.25 2.58
C LYS A 163 19.93 12.81 3.99
N ALA A 164 18.82 12.90 4.73
CA ALA A 164 18.80 13.30 6.14
C ALA A 164 18.97 12.10 7.11
N TRP A 165 18.86 10.84 6.62
CA TRP A 165 18.78 9.62 7.44
C TRP A 165 19.47 8.46 6.70
N GLU A 166 20.76 8.61 6.46
CA GLU A 166 21.60 7.53 5.91
C GLU A 166 21.35 6.24 6.70
N ASN A 167 20.98 5.14 6.01
CA ASN A 167 20.65 3.83 6.56
C ASN A 167 19.23 3.59 7.13
N SER A 168 18.26 4.44 6.87
CA SER A 168 16.90 4.17 7.35
C SER A 168 16.14 3.07 6.56
N LEU A 169 16.52 2.79 5.31
CA LEU A 169 15.88 1.73 4.50
C LEU A 169 16.59 0.41 4.67
N LYS A 170 15.91 -0.57 5.28
CA LYS A 170 16.45 -1.92 5.50
C LYS A 170 15.76 -2.93 4.58
N LYS A 171 16.56 -3.75 3.91
CA LYS A 171 16.07 -4.91 3.15
C LYS A 171 15.67 -6.02 4.14
N ILE A 172 14.53 -6.62 3.91
CA ILE A 172 14.10 -7.83 4.61
C ILE A 172 14.59 -9.03 3.80
N ASN A 173 15.03 -10.09 4.47
CA ASN A 173 15.40 -11.34 3.83
C ASN A 173 14.16 -12.08 3.32
N ALA A 174 13.45 -11.44 2.41
CA ALA A 174 12.26 -11.96 1.77
C ALA A 174 12.08 -11.33 0.37
N LEU A 175 11.52 -12.13 -0.53
CA LEU A 175 11.25 -11.77 -1.90
C LEU A 175 9.77 -11.98 -2.19
N ALA A 176 9.12 -10.97 -2.78
CA ALA A 176 7.74 -11.04 -3.20
C ALA A 176 7.64 -11.25 -4.70
N TYR A 177 6.85 -12.24 -5.13
CA TYR A 177 6.41 -12.42 -6.51
C TYR A 177 4.95 -11.98 -6.61
N ARG A 178 4.62 -11.23 -7.64
CA ARG A 178 3.26 -10.75 -7.89
C ARG A 178 2.87 -10.98 -9.33
N GLY A 179 1.60 -11.31 -9.53
CA GLY A 179 1.02 -11.44 -10.85
C GLY A 179 -0.46 -11.08 -10.84
N VAL A 180 -0.97 -10.86 -12.05
CA VAL A 180 -2.40 -10.69 -12.32
C VAL A 180 -2.82 -11.76 -13.31
N ILE A 181 -3.97 -12.34 -13.07
CA ILE A 181 -4.60 -13.33 -13.93
C ILE A 181 -5.89 -12.73 -14.43
N ARG A 182 -6.10 -12.77 -15.74
CA ARG A 182 -7.31 -12.22 -16.40
C ARG A 182 -8.29 -13.35 -16.70
N GLY A 183 -9.59 -13.13 -16.44
CA GLY A 183 -10.65 -14.06 -16.75
C GLY A 183 -10.49 -15.43 -16.08
N TYR A 184 -10.00 -15.47 -14.84
CA TYR A 184 -9.80 -16.72 -14.11
C TYR A 184 -11.11 -17.24 -13.54
N ASP A 185 -11.49 -18.45 -13.95
CA ASP A 185 -12.62 -19.14 -13.34
C ASP A 185 -12.20 -19.74 -11.99
N SER A 186 -12.47 -19.00 -10.92
CA SER A 186 -12.21 -19.43 -9.55
C SER A 186 -13.37 -20.26 -8.95
N GLY A 187 -14.42 -20.46 -9.72
CA GLY A 187 -15.63 -21.11 -9.26
C GLY A 187 -16.45 -20.30 -8.25
N THR A 188 -15.84 -19.69 -7.23
CA THR A 188 -16.61 -19.00 -6.16
C THR A 188 -15.81 -18.01 -5.31
N THR A 189 -14.51 -17.83 -5.54
CA THR A 189 -13.69 -17.03 -4.63
C THR A 189 -13.92 -15.53 -4.84
N LYS A 190 -14.81 -14.96 -4.03
CA LYS A 190 -15.01 -13.49 -3.93
C LYS A 190 -14.27 -12.88 -2.74
N ASN A 191 -13.38 -13.62 -2.12
CA ASN A 191 -12.72 -13.27 -0.87
C ASN A 191 -11.20 -13.24 -1.06
N VAL A 192 -10.50 -12.81 -0.04
CA VAL A 192 -9.04 -12.93 0.03
C VAL A 192 -8.70 -14.31 0.58
N ASP A 193 -7.89 -15.08 -0.12
CA ASP A 193 -7.36 -16.35 0.33
C ASP A 193 -5.88 -16.20 0.70
N LEU A 194 -5.55 -16.51 1.95
CA LEU A 194 -4.21 -16.45 2.53
C LEU A 194 -3.74 -17.86 2.86
N PHE A 195 -2.67 -18.30 2.21
CA PHE A 195 -2.05 -19.61 2.44
C PHE A 195 -0.75 -19.45 3.22
N LEU A 196 -0.64 -20.08 4.38
CA LEU A 196 0.51 -20.01 5.28
C LEU A 196 1.34 -21.29 5.22
N GLY A 197 2.63 -21.16 4.85
CA GLY A 197 3.59 -22.26 4.71
C GLY A 197 4.88 -22.07 5.51
N ASN A 198 5.84 -22.96 5.29
CA ASN A 198 7.16 -22.87 5.90
C ASN A 198 7.98 -21.76 5.22
N ASN A 199 8.34 -20.72 5.96
CA ASN A 199 9.11 -19.58 5.45
C ASN A 199 8.48 -18.91 4.21
N ARG A 200 7.15 -19.03 4.06
CA ARG A 200 6.41 -18.48 2.91
C ARG A 200 4.94 -18.28 3.19
N HIS A 201 4.33 -17.43 2.39
CA HIS A 201 2.87 -17.35 2.29
C HIS A 201 2.47 -16.94 0.88
N PHE A 202 1.22 -17.21 0.54
CA PHE A 202 0.62 -16.86 -0.73
C PHE A 202 -0.73 -16.19 -0.47
N VAL A 203 -0.99 -15.08 -1.14
CA VAL A 203 -2.25 -14.34 -1.06
C VAL A 203 -2.86 -14.27 -2.45
N PHE A 204 -4.14 -14.59 -2.56
CA PHE A 204 -4.90 -14.56 -3.79
C PHE A 204 -6.23 -13.86 -3.57
N TYR A 205 -6.63 -12.97 -4.49
CA TYR A 205 -7.85 -12.20 -4.33
C TYR A 205 -8.34 -11.62 -5.67
N PRO A 206 -9.68 -11.47 -5.83
CA PRO A 206 -10.25 -10.83 -7.00
C PRO A 206 -9.91 -9.33 -7.02
N ILE A 207 -9.80 -8.74 -8.21
CA ILE A 207 -9.56 -7.30 -8.37
C ILE A 207 -10.67 -6.58 -9.15
N ASN A 208 -11.65 -7.32 -9.64
CA ASN A 208 -12.88 -6.83 -10.24
C ASN A 208 -13.96 -7.91 -10.22
N LYS A 209 -15.14 -7.60 -10.75
CA LYS A 209 -16.24 -8.57 -10.90
C LYS A 209 -16.20 -9.35 -12.22
N SER A 210 -15.26 -9.01 -13.12
CA SER A 210 -15.10 -9.67 -14.44
C SER A 210 -14.21 -10.91 -14.41
N GLY A 211 -13.78 -11.36 -13.22
CA GLY A 211 -12.95 -12.56 -13.08
C GLY A 211 -11.45 -12.30 -13.16
N ASP A 212 -11.00 -11.07 -12.95
CA ASP A 212 -9.56 -10.80 -12.81
C ASP A 212 -9.12 -10.92 -11.35
N PHE A 213 -7.98 -11.55 -11.16
CA PHE A 213 -7.40 -11.82 -9.86
C PHE A 213 -5.96 -11.34 -9.76
N SER A 214 -5.53 -11.02 -8.56
CA SER A 214 -4.13 -10.78 -8.24
C SER A 214 -3.63 -11.75 -7.20
N PHE A 215 -2.36 -12.13 -7.32
CA PHE A 215 -1.68 -12.89 -6.28
C PHE A 215 -0.39 -12.20 -5.83
N THR A 216 0.01 -12.51 -4.62
CA THR A 216 1.33 -12.19 -4.07
C THR A 216 1.86 -13.43 -3.36
N SER A 217 3.02 -13.92 -3.77
CA SER A 217 3.76 -15.00 -3.12
C SER A 217 5.01 -14.43 -2.47
N ILE A 218 5.20 -14.64 -1.18
CA ILE A 218 6.37 -14.13 -0.45
C ILE A 218 7.13 -15.31 0.14
N PHE A 219 8.44 -15.33 -0.12
CA PHE A 219 9.37 -16.33 0.37
C PHE A 219 10.45 -15.67 1.22
N ALA A 220 10.84 -16.31 2.32
CA ALA A 220 12.10 -15.99 2.98
C ALA A 220 13.26 -16.33 2.02
N SER A 221 14.15 -15.38 1.80
CA SER A 221 15.28 -15.50 0.86
C SER A 221 16.50 -14.82 1.43
N ASN A 222 17.61 -15.55 1.46
CA ASN A 222 18.91 -15.00 1.87
C ASN A 222 19.72 -14.46 0.68
N SER A 223 19.13 -14.36 -0.53
CA SER A 223 19.87 -13.92 -1.70
C SER A 223 20.23 -12.44 -1.63
N ASN A 224 21.52 -12.15 -1.55
CA ASN A 224 22.08 -10.80 -1.68
C ASN A 224 22.10 -10.29 -3.15
N SER A 225 21.70 -11.14 -4.12
CA SER A 225 21.94 -10.96 -5.56
C SER A 225 20.81 -10.25 -6.32
N LEU A 226 19.89 -9.58 -5.65
CA LEU A 226 18.90 -8.79 -6.36
C LEU A 226 19.47 -7.42 -6.68
N SER A 227 19.46 -7.07 -7.98
CA SER A 227 19.76 -5.75 -8.50
C SER A 227 19.09 -4.64 -7.69
N SER A 228 19.69 -3.46 -7.71
CA SER A 228 19.13 -2.21 -7.13
C SER A 228 17.79 -1.82 -7.74
N ASP A 229 17.27 -2.58 -8.71
CA ASP A 229 16.00 -2.31 -9.36
C ASP A 229 14.82 -2.68 -8.45
N TYR A 230 13.86 -1.78 -8.39
CA TYR A 230 12.64 -1.91 -7.58
C TYR A 230 11.85 -3.17 -7.91
N SER A 231 11.81 -3.58 -9.18
CA SER A 231 11.16 -4.80 -9.65
C SER A 231 11.90 -5.35 -10.85
N SER A 232 11.93 -6.66 -10.98
CA SER A 232 12.42 -7.34 -12.17
C SER A 232 11.35 -8.28 -12.71
N ALA A 233 11.34 -8.46 -14.03
CA ALA A 233 10.53 -9.49 -14.65
C ALA A 233 10.92 -10.87 -14.11
N SER A 234 9.94 -11.74 -13.99
CA SER A 234 10.08 -13.14 -13.61
C SER A 234 9.11 -13.98 -14.45
N SER A 235 9.10 -15.28 -14.27
CA SER A 235 8.18 -16.16 -14.97
C SER A 235 7.36 -17.03 -14.02
N SER A 236 6.28 -17.59 -14.54
CA SER A 236 5.47 -18.58 -13.84
C SER A 236 6.29 -19.83 -13.53
N GLU A 237 7.17 -20.25 -14.44
CA GLU A 237 8.04 -21.41 -14.28
C GLU A 237 9.04 -21.22 -13.13
N GLU A 238 9.69 -20.05 -13.04
CA GLU A 238 10.58 -19.72 -11.92
C GLU A 238 9.81 -19.84 -10.59
N LEU A 239 8.61 -19.24 -10.53
CA LEU A 239 7.79 -19.24 -9.32
C LEU A 239 7.27 -20.64 -9.00
N LEU A 240 6.88 -21.47 -10.00
CA LEU A 240 6.49 -22.86 -9.80
C LEU A 240 7.62 -23.70 -9.24
N GLY A 241 8.84 -23.54 -9.75
CA GLY A 241 10.03 -24.24 -9.24
C GLY A 241 10.25 -23.98 -7.75
N ILE A 242 10.14 -22.71 -7.32
CA ILE A 242 10.24 -22.31 -5.90
C ILE A 242 9.04 -22.84 -5.09
N SER A 243 7.87 -23.01 -5.73
CA SER A 243 6.59 -23.39 -5.11
C SER A 243 6.28 -24.90 -5.24
N SER A 244 7.29 -25.75 -5.43
CA SER A 244 7.13 -27.19 -5.69
C SER A 244 6.26 -27.91 -4.65
N ASN A 245 6.33 -27.52 -3.38
CA ASN A 245 5.53 -28.06 -2.27
C ASN A 245 4.17 -27.35 -2.07
N ALA A 246 3.77 -26.45 -2.97
CA ALA A 246 2.43 -25.84 -2.91
C ALA A 246 1.34 -26.87 -3.24
N ASN A 247 0.13 -26.66 -2.72
CA ASN A 247 -1.04 -27.39 -3.17
C ASN A 247 -1.37 -27.10 -4.64
N ASP A 248 -2.20 -27.95 -5.25
CA ASP A 248 -2.49 -27.89 -6.69
C ASP A 248 -3.21 -26.61 -7.11
N GLU A 249 -4.01 -26.00 -6.22
CA GLU A 249 -4.68 -24.74 -6.52
C GLU A 249 -3.67 -23.58 -6.66
N ILE A 250 -2.71 -23.46 -5.74
CA ILE A 250 -1.64 -22.45 -5.86
C ILE A 250 -0.85 -22.67 -7.15
N LYS A 251 -0.51 -23.92 -7.49
CA LYS A 251 0.20 -24.22 -8.74
C LYS A 251 -0.63 -23.83 -9.97
N LYS A 252 -1.94 -24.14 -9.98
CA LYS A 252 -2.87 -23.73 -11.04
C LYS A 252 -2.94 -22.20 -11.16
N ILE A 253 -3.06 -21.48 -10.05
CA ILE A 253 -3.07 -20.01 -10.04
C ILE A 253 -1.79 -19.44 -10.65
N ILE A 254 -0.63 -19.95 -10.24
CA ILE A 254 0.68 -19.48 -10.76
C ILE A 254 0.79 -19.77 -12.26
N SER A 255 0.42 -20.97 -12.71
CA SER A 255 0.46 -21.36 -14.14
C SER A 255 -0.46 -20.52 -15.03
N SER A 256 -1.53 -19.94 -14.47
CA SER A 256 -2.48 -19.10 -15.21
C SER A 256 -2.02 -17.65 -15.33
N ALA A 257 -0.89 -17.27 -14.73
CA ALA A 257 -0.38 -15.91 -14.79
C ALA A 257 0.43 -15.66 -16.06
N SER A 258 0.07 -14.63 -16.82
CA SER A 258 0.78 -14.23 -18.04
C SER A 258 2.07 -13.45 -17.74
N ASN A 259 2.09 -12.68 -16.66
CA ASN A 259 3.20 -11.85 -16.27
C ASN A 259 3.43 -11.95 -14.77
N VAL A 260 4.65 -12.30 -14.38
CA VAL A 260 5.09 -12.36 -12.99
C VAL A 260 6.26 -11.40 -12.82
N TYR A 261 6.23 -10.64 -11.75
CA TYR A 261 7.30 -9.74 -11.38
C TYR A 261 7.77 -10.07 -9.97
N LYS A 262 9.03 -9.79 -9.66
CA LYS A 262 9.62 -9.99 -8.33
C LYS A 262 10.12 -8.69 -7.74
N TRP A 263 9.91 -8.52 -6.44
CA TRP A 263 10.28 -7.35 -5.65
C TRP A 263 11.01 -7.77 -4.39
N PRO A 264 12.18 -7.21 -4.09
CA PRO A 264 12.73 -7.26 -2.76
C PRO A 264 11.83 -6.49 -1.80
N ILE A 265 11.74 -6.97 -0.56
CA ILE A 265 10.93 -6.31 0.46
C ILE A 265 11.84 -5.43 1.31
N TYR A 266 11.43 -4.19 1.50
CA TYR A 266 12.11 -3.22 2.34
C TYR A 266 11.19 -2.70 3.43
N HIS A 267 11.78 -2.16 4.49
CA HIS A 267 11.06 -1.41 5.51
C HIS A 267 11.92 -0.25 6.02
N ARG A 268 11.25 0.76 6.59
CA ARG A 268 11.89 1.83 7.36
C ARG A 268 11.62 1.62 8.83
N PRO A 269 12.62 1.28 9.64
CA PRO A 269 12.44 1.10 11.09
C PRO A 269 12.15 2.41 11.82
N THR A 270 12.62 3.53 11.26
CA THR A 270 12.38 4.88 11.79
C THR A 270 11.42 5.64 10.88
N ILE A 271 10.48 6.35 11.49
CA ILE A 271 9.51 7.19 10.79
C ILE A 271 10.10 8.59 10.64
N ASN A 272 10.04 9.14 9.43
CA ASN A 272 10.46 10.51 9.16
C ASN A 272 9.37 11.26 8.42
N PHE A 273 8.71 12.20 9.08
CA PHE A 273 7.70 13.06 8.48
C PHE A 273 8.24 14.37 7.93
N GLY A 274 9.58 14.55 7.88
CA GLY A 274 10.24 15.72 7.36
C GLY A 274 10.67 16.75 8.42
N GLN A 275 11.07 17.90 7.94
CA GLN A 275 11.50 19.05 8.75
C GLN A 275 11.18 20.36 8.02
N ASP A 276 11.09 21.45 8.77
CA ASP A 276 10.81 22.80 8.27
C ASP A 276 9.56 22.86 7.38
N GLN A 277 9.70 23.23 6.12
CA GLN A 277 8.63 23.32 5.12
C GLN A 277 8.57 22.09 4.20
N VAL A 278 9.35 21.04 4.48
CA VAL A 278 9.39 19.79 3.69
C VAL A 278 8.73 18.66 4.48
N PHE A 279 7.54 18.26 4.07
CA PHE A 279 6.80 17.14 4.64
C PHE A 279 7.06 15.87 3.86
N ILE A 280 7.20 14.74 4.54
CA ILE A 280 7.41 13.42 3.93
C ILE A 280 6.25 12.52 4.31
N ILE A 281 5.59 11.88 3.33
CA ILE A 281 4.40 11.05 3.54
C ILE A 281 4.49 9.69 2.81
N GLY A 282 3.69 8.73 3.26
CA GLY A 282 3.61 7.39 2.68
C GLY A 282 4.90 6.60 2.82
N ASP A 283 5.21 5.76 1.82
CA ASP A 283 6.39 4.89 1.85
C ASP A 283 7.73 5.64 1.90
N ALA A 284 7.76 6.90 1.47
CA ALA A 284 8.93 7.76 1.65
C ALA A 284 9.22 8.02 3.13
N SER A 285 8.19 8.14 3.95
CA SER A 285 8.28 8.35 5.39
C SER A 285 8.45 7.05 6.19
N HIS A 286 7.63 6.03 5.90
CA HIS A 286 7.44 4.85 6.77
C HIS A 286 7.12 3.56 5.99
N ALA A 287 7.92 3.24 4.98
CA ALA A 287 7.77 1.98 4.28
C ALA A 287 7.69 0.79 5.23
N MET A 288 6.68 -0.06 5.07
CA MET A 288 6.41 -1.21 5.92
C MET A 288 6.25 -2.50 5.13
N PRO A 289 6.51 -3.66 5.72
CA PRO A 289 6.29 -4.95 5.05
C PRO A 289 4.82 -5.13 4.67
N PRO A 290 4.49 -5.82 3.56
CA PRO A 290 3.12 -5.87 3.02
C PRO A 290 2.19 -6.87 3.73
N PHE A 291 2.46 -7.28 4.97
CA PHE A 291 1.76 -8.38 5.66
C PHE A 291 0.41 -8.01 6.28
N HIS A 292 -0.02 -6.77 6.15
CA HIS A 292 -1.36 -6.30 6.57
C HIS A 292 -2.11 -5.56 5.47
N ALA A 293 -1.53 -5.46 4.26
CA ALA A 293 -2.06 -4.66 3.16
C ALA A 293 -2.38 -3.20 3.55
N GLN A 294 -1.59 -2.60 4.47
CA GLN A 294 -1.84 -1.27 5.03
C GLN A 294 -0.95 -0.16 4.46
N GLY A 295 0.06 -0.45 3.63
CA GLY A 295 0.97 0.58 3.11
C GLY A 295 0.22 1.72 2.41
N ALA A 296 -0.62 1.38 1.43
CA ALA A 296 -1.45 2.37 0.73
C ALA A 296 -2.46 3.05 1.67
N ALA A 297 -3.05 2.32 2.62
CA ALA A 297 -3.99 2.88 3.58
C ALA A 297 -3.31 3.93 4.48
N GLN A 298 -2.08 3.69 4.93
CA GLN A 298 -1.34 4.67 5.73
C GLN A 298 -0.92 5.89 4.89
N ALA A 299 -0.54 5.71 3.62
CA ALA A 299 -0.29 6.82 2.70
C ALA A 299 -1.54 7.69 2.48
N ILE A 300 -2.72 7.08 2.36
CA ILE A 300 -4.02 7.78 2.25
C ILE A 300 -4.36 8.51 3.55
N GLU A 301 -4.14 7.88 4.71
CA GLU A 301 -4.33 8.51 6.01
C GLU A 301 -3.40 9.72 6.21
N ASP A 302 -2.12 9.62 5.84
CA ASP A 302 -1.17 10.73 5.90
C ASP A 302 -1.64 11.91 5.08
N SER A 303 -1.99 11.63 3.82
CA SER A 303 -2.41 12.64 2.84
C SER A 303 -3.65 13.39 3.32
N PHE A 304 -4.64 12.66 3.82
CA PHE A 304 -5.86 13.26 4.38
C PHE A 304 -5.56 14.11 5.62
N CYS A 305 -4.80 13.57 6.57
CA CYS A 305 -4.42 14.28 7.80
C CYS A 305 -3.72 15.60 7.47
N LEU A 306 -2.71 15.53 6.58
CA LEU A 306 -1.92 16.71 6.21
C LEU A 306 -2.76 17.74 5.45
N ALA A 307 -3.63 17.31 4.52
CA ALA A 307 -4.53 18.20 3.80
C ALA A 307 -5.52 18.91 4.74
N GLN A 308 -6.10 18.19 5.71
CA GLN A 308 -6.97 18.75 6.74
C GLN A 308 -6.25 19.81 7.60
N MET A 309 -4.99 19.57 7.95
CA MET A 309 -4.17 20.54 8.67
C MET A 309 -3.95 21.80 7.83
N PHE A 310 -3.64 21.65 6.55
CA PHE A 310 -3.42 22.78 5.62
C PHE A 310 -4.69 23.61 5.46
N GLU A 311 -5.84 22.99 5.33
CA GLU A 311 -7.14 23.69 5.31
C GLU A 311 -7.41 24.48 6.61
N LYS A 312 -6.91 24.01 7.75
CA LYS A 312 -7.00 24.69 9.04
C LYS A 312 -5.86 25.69 9.29
N ASN A 313 -5.01 26.01 8.29
CA ASN A 313 -3.81 26.86 8.42
C ASN A 313 -2.73 26.31 9.36
N ILE A 314 -2.68 25.01 9.57
CA ILE A 314 -1.67 24.37 10.42
C ILE A 314 -0.58 23.79 9.54
N LEU A 315 0.49 24.56 9.28
CA LEU A 315 1.66 24.14 8.52
C LEU A 315 2.79 23.75 9.48
N ASN A 316 2.53 22.80 10.37
CA ASN A 316 3.43 22.43 11.46
C ASN A 316 3.72 20.94 11.48
N ILE A 317 4.96 20.56 11.20
CA ILE A 317 5.40 19.16 11.17
C ILE A 317 5.29 18.49 12.53
N SER A 318 5.57 19.20 13.63
CA SER A 318 5.46 18.62 14.98
C SER A 318 4.02 18.24 15.29
N HIS A 319 3.05 19.03 14.83
CA HIS A 319 1.64 18.69 14.97
C HIS A 319 1.28 17.47 14.11
N PHE A 320 1.75 17.39 12.86
CA PHE A 320 1.56 16.22 12.01
C PHE A 320 2.17 14.94 12.65
N LYS A 321 3.40 15.04 13.17
CA LYS A 321 4.05 13.96 13.92
C LYS A 321 3.20 13.49 15.11
N SER A 322 2.67 14.40 15.90
CA SER A 322 1.86 14.06 17.09
C SER A 322 0.60 13.25 16.76
N ILE A 323 0.00 13.47 15.58
CA ILE A 323 -1.19 12.75 15.13
C ILE A 323 -0.81 11.39 14.53
N ARG A 324 0.26 11.32 13.72
CA ARG A 324 0.53 10.16 12.87
C ARG A 324 1.48 9.14 13.46
N THR A 325 2.46 9.54 14.31
CA THR A 325 3.54 8.65 14.74
C THR A 325 3.01 7.37 15.39
N SER A 326 2.25 7.47 16.46
CA SER A 326 1.79 6.27 17.18
C SER A 326 0.88 5.36 16.33
N ARG A 327 0.11 5.95 15.40
CA ARG A 327 -0.71 5.19 14.46
C ARG A 327 0.15 4.38 13.49
N VAL A 328 1.14 5.02 12.87
CA VAL A 328 2.04 4.37 11.91
C VAL A 328 2.91 3.32 12.60
N GLU A 329 3.47 3.62 13.78
CA GLU A 329 4.24 2.66 14.58
C GLU A 329 3.45 1.41 14.92
N MET A 330 2.21 1.56 15.35
CA MET A 330 1.33 0.43 15.67
C MET A 330 1.09 -0.46 14.45
N ILE A 331 0.80 0.12 13.28
CA ILE A 331 0.57 -0.63 12.04
C ILE A 331 1.85 -1.29 11.54
N SER A 332 2.96 -0.55 11.50
CA SER A 332 4.26 -1.05 11.06
C SER A 332 4.74 -2.21 11.94
N SER A 333 4.64 -2.07 13.27
CA SER A 333 5.01 -3.13 14.22
C SER A 333 4.15 -4.39 14.05
N LYS A 334 2.84 -4.24 13.83
CA LYS A 334 1.95 -5.39 13.54
C LYS A 334 2.33 -6.05 12.21
N SER A 335 2.60 -5.26 11.19
CA SER A 335 3.02 -5.77 9.88
C SER A 335 4.36 -6.52 9.97
N TYR A 336 5.33 -5.96 10.67
CA TYR A 336 6.63 -6.61 10.90
C TYR A 336 6.50 -7.92 11.69
N ARG A 337 5.68 -7.97 12.74
CA ARG A 337 5.41 -9.21 13.48
C ARG A 337 4.79 -10.31 12.62
N ASN A 338 3.93 -9.95 11.68
CA ASN A 338 3.34 -10.92 10.76
C ASN A 338 4.37 -11.57 9.83
N LEU A 339 5.50 -10.94 9.55
CA LEU A 339 6.62 -11.58 8.84
C LEU A 339 7.02 -12.89 9.56
N PHE A 340 7.18 -12.84 10.88
CA PHE A 340 7.54 -14.02 11.66
C PHE A 340 6.37 -15.01 11.79
N ILE A 341 5.17 -14.49 12.09
CA ILE A 341 3.98 -15.32 12.30
C ILE A 341 3.60 -16.12 11.04
N TYR A 342 3.66 -15.49 9.87
CA TYR A 342 3.29 -16.15 8.61
C TYR A 342 4.35 -17.14 8.13
N HIS A 343 5.62 -16.91 8.50
CA HIS A 343 6.77 -17.68 8.02
C HIS A 343 7.31 -18.70 9.05
N LEU A 344 6.54 -19.03 10.08
CA LEU A 344 6.93 -20.08 11.04
C LEU A 344 7.19 -21.41 10.35
N SER A 345 8.35 -22.03 10.62
CA SER A 345 8.74 -23.35 10.09
C SER A 345 8.66 -24.45 11.14
N ASN A 346 8.82 -24.15 12.43
CA ASN A 346 8.72 -25.12 13.50
C ASN A 346 7.29 -25.66 13.62
N SER A 347 7.13 -26.99 13.58
CA SER A 347 5.83 -27.68 13.53
C SER A 347 4.96 -27.43 14.77
N PHE A 348 5.57 -27.36 15.97
CA PHE A 348 4.85 -27.05 17.20
C PHE A 348 4.35 -25.61 17.21
N LEU A 349 5.22 -24.65 16.89
CA LEU A 349 4.86 -23.22 16.83
C LEU A 349 3.79 -22.96 15.76
N LYS A 350 3.80 -23.69 14.62
CA LYS A 350 2.72 -23.61 13.61
C LYS A 350 1.38 -24.06 14.17
N LYS A 351 1.35 -25.17 14.95
CA LYS A 351 0.11 -25.63 15.59
C LYS A 351 -0.44 -24.59 16.57
N VAL A 352 0.42 -24.03 17.43
CA VAL A 352 0.04 -22.95 18.36
C VAL A 352 -0.48 -21.72 17.60
N ARG A 353 0.24 -21.25 16.58
CA ARG A 353 -0.20 -20.17 15.70
C ARG A 353 -1.58 -20.43 15.13
N ASN A 354 -1.81 -21.60 14.57
CA ASN A 354 -3.09 -21.95 13.93
C ASN A 354 -4.24 -21.91 14.93
N ILE A 355 -4.03 -22.40 16.15
CA ILE A 355 -5.02 -22.34 17.23
C ILE A 355 -5.33 -20.87 17.59
N LEU A 356 -4.29 -20.05 17.77
CA LEU A 356 -4.48 -18.63 18.11
C LEU A 356 -5.22 -17.88 17.01
N ILE A 357 -4.85 -18.09 15.74
CA ILE A 357 -5.54 -17.48 14.59
C ILE A 357 -7.01 -17.94 14.57
N LYS A 358 -7.28 -19.24 14.78
CA LYS A 358 -8.64 -19.77 14.84
C LYS A 358 -9.47 -19.10 15.94
N ILE A 359 -8.91 -18.92 17.12
CA ILE A 359 -9.57 -18.24 18.24
C ILE A 359 -9.86 -16.77 17.88
N ILE A 360 -8.85 -16.03 17.40
CA ILE A 360 -9.00 -14.63 17.02
C ILE A 360 -10.10 -14.45 15.96
N CYS A 361 -10.13 -15.30 14.95
CA CYS A 361 -11.09 -15.18 13.87
C CYS A 361 -12.50 -15.66 14.25
N LYS A 362 -12.60 -16.69 15.12
CA LYS A 362 -13.89 -17.30 15.50
C LYS A 362 -14.75 -16.36 16.35
N TYR A 363 -14.13 -15.62 17.28
CA TYR A 363 -14.88 -14.81 18.26
C TYR A 363 -14.93 -13.33 17.82
N PRO A 364 -16.14 -12.78 17.52
CA PRO A 364 -16.30 -11.42 17.00
C PRO A 364 -15.70 -10.34 17.91
N LEU A 365 -15.82 -10.48 19.23
CA LEU A 365 -15.26 -9.53 20.20
C LEU A 365 -13.73 -9.50 20.13
N ILE A 366 -13.09 -10.67 20.01
CA ILE A 366 -11.63 -10.78 19.90
C ILE A 366 -11.16 -10.24 18.54
N SER A 367 -11.86 -10.59 17.45
CA SER A 367 -11.59 -10.01 16.11
C SER A 367 -11.68 -8.49 16.13
N LYS A 368 -12.76 -7.93 16.68
CA LYS A 368 -12.95 -6.47 16.78
C LYS A 368 -11.89 -5.81 17.64
N PHE A 369 -11.50 -6.41 18.74
CA PHE A 369 -10.42 -5.91 19.60
C PHE A 369 -9.06 -5.91 18.86
N TYR A 370 -8.73 -6.99 18.14
CA TYR A 370 -7.43 -7.16 17.48
C TYR A 370 -7.31 -6.32 16.20
N PHE A 371 -8.34 -6.33 15.34
CA PHE A 371 -8.34 -5.69 14.02
C PHE A 371 -9.06 -4.34 13.99
N GLY A 372 -9.95 -4.05 14.95
CA GLY A 372 -10.74 -2.82 14.97
C GLY A 372 -9.89 -1.55 15.02
N LYS A 373 -8.75 -1.59 15.74
CA LYS A 373 -7.78 -0.49 15.73
C LYS A 373 -7.16 -0.24 14.35
N ILE A 374 -7.18 -1.22 13.45
CA ILE A 374 -6.70 -1.10 12.08
C ILE A 374 -7.81 -0.54 11.18
N TYR A 375 -8.94 -1.26 11.10
CA TYR A 375 -9.99 -1.01 10.10
C TYR A 375 -10.97 0.09 10.49
N ASN A 376 -11.26 0.26 11.79
CA ASN A 376 -12.24 1.24 12.28
C ASN A 376 -11.62 2.60 12.63
N TYR A 377 -10.34 2.81 12.31
CA TYR A 377 -9.70 4.08 12.61
C TYR A 377 -10.39 5.24 11.90
N LYS A 378 -10.71 6.29 12.67
CA LYS A 378 -11.27 7.55 12.21
C LYS A 378 -10.44 8.69 12.79
N PHE A 379 -10.17 9.70 11.97
CA PHE A 379 -9.61 10.94 12.50
C PHE A 379 -10.65 11.60 13.42
N LYS A 380 -10.19 12.11 14.55
CA LYS A 380 -11.01 12.98 15.38
C LYS A 380 -11.13 14.33 14.66
N ASN A 381 -12.36 14.84 14.54
CA ASN A 381 -12.64 16.15 13.95
C ASN A 381 -11.99 17.27 14.77
#